data_e5cb9af6ca8c42c2aa7137bd63c60781
#
_entry.id   e5cb9af6ca8c42c2aa7137bd63c60781
#
_cell.length_a   1.000
_cell.length_b   1.000
_cell.length_c   1.000
_cell.angle_alpha   90.00
_cell.angle_beta   90.00
_cell.angle_gamma   90.00
#
_symmetry.space_group_name_H-M   'P 1'
#
loop_
_entity.id
_entity.type
_entity.pdbx_description
1 polymer ?
#
loop_
_entity_poly.entity_id
_entity_poly.type
_entity_poly.pdbx_seq_one_letter_code
_entity_poly.pdbx_strand_id
1 'polypeptide(L)'
;RVPPLLTGGGQEGGWRSGTENVPGICALGLAAQLAGEQMQARREQIEKVRQTFLQGLQNLDGWEINGPTAEAAYLPNILNIYFAGVKSEILLHLLETEGLLVAAGSACANNHKDSLSHVLRAMQLRRAQIEGSLRFSFSHLNTTEEAERAAQIICQQVPPLRETLHLGR
;
A
#
# COMPACT_ATOMS: atom_id res chain seq x y z
N ARG A 1 -4.28 -29.76 -20.26
CA ARG A 1 -5.37 -29.02 -20.90
C ARG A 1 -6.36 -28.63 -19.81
N VAL A 2 -6.64 -27.33 -19.65
CA VAL A 2 -7.64 -26.87 -18.67
C VAL A 2 -9.02 -27.01 -19.32
N PRO A 3 -9.99 -27.68 -18.69
CA PRO A 3 -11.35 -27.77 -19.25
C PRO A 3 -12.05 -26.41 -19.16
N PRO A 4 -12.95 -26.08 -20.13
CA PRO A 4 -13.72 -24.84 -20.10
C PRO A 4 -14.66 -24.82 -18.89
N LEU A 5 -14.78 -23.66 -18.23
CA LEU A 5 -15.71 -23.47 -17.12
C LEU A 5 -17.18 -23.38 -17.59
N LEU A 6 -17.40 -22.79 -18.79
CA LEU A 6 -18.70 -22.64 -19.41
C LEU A 6 -18.67 -23.30 -20.79
N THR A 7 -19.54 -24.30 -20.98
CA THR A 7 -19.72 -25.03 -22.23
C THR A 7 -20.94 -24.54 -22.97
N GLY A 8 -21.00 -24.69 -24.32
CA GLY A 8 -22.14 -24.26 -25.14
C GLY A 8 -21.73 -23.99 -26.58
N GLY A 9 -22.03 -22.81 -27.13
CA GLY A 9 -21.90 -22.45 -28.54
C GLY A 9 -20.49 -22.28 -29.09
N GLY A 10 -19.45 -22.58 -28.34
CA GLY A 10 -18.06 -22.58 -28.82
C GLY A 10 -17.39 -21.22 -28.94
N GLN A 11 -17.97 -20.14 -28.39
CA GLN A 11 -17.38 -18.81 -28.35
C GLN A 11 -16.02 -18.84 -27.62
N GLU A 12 -15.15 -17.90 -27.90
CA GLU A 12 -13.77 -17.82 -27.37
C GLU A 12 -12.96 -19.10 -27.62
N GLY A 13 -13.10 -19.69 -28.82
CA GLY A 13 -12.42 -20.93 -29.16
C GLY A 13 -12.84 -22.14 -28.29
N GLY A 14 -14.04 -22.10 -27.72
CA GLY A 14 -14.57 -23.12 -26.83
C GLY A 14 -14.09 -23.03 -25.39
N TRP A 15 -13.34 -21.98 -25.02
CA TRP A 15 -12.88 -21.76 -23.65
C TRP A 15 -13.93 -21.16 -22.75
N ARG A 16 -14.76 -20.28 -23.30
CA ARG A 16 -15.85 -19.62 -22.56
C ARG A 16 -17.03 -19.39 -23.48
N SER A 17 -17.98 -20.27 -23.46
CA SER A 17 -19.20 -20.16 -24.26
C SER A 17 -20.14 -19.08 -23.70
N GLY A 18 -21.01 -18.56 -24.57
CA GLY A 18 -21.91 -17.44 -24.31
C GLY A 18 -21.45 -16.15 -25.01
N THR A 19 -22.35 -15.23 -25.21
CA THR A 19 -22.09 -13.94 -25.90
C THR A 19 -20.90 -13.22 -25.24
N GLU A 20 -20.02 -12.70 -26.06
CA GLU A 20 -18.84 -11.95 -25.62
C GLU A 20 -19.26 -10.65 -24.92
N ASN A 21 -18.54 -10.32 -23.85
CA ASN A 21 -18.72 -9.07 -23.13
C ASN A 21 -18.08 -7.89 -23.88
N VAL A 22 -18.66 -7.51 -25.02
CA VAL A 22 -18.12 -6.44 -25.87
C VAL A 22 -17.89 -5.13 -25.12
N PRO A 23 -18.83 -4.65 -24.25
CA PRO A 23 -18.58 -3.44 -23.48
C PRO A 23 -17.36 -3.56 -22.56
N GLY A 24 -17.17 -4.70 -21.92
CA GLY A 24 -16.01 -4.97 -21.07
C GLY A 24 -14.70 -5.04 -21.85
N ILE A 25 -14.73 -5.63 -23.05
CA ILE A 25 -13.57 -5.70 -23.96
C ILE A 25 -13.17 -4.30 -24.40
N CYS A 26 -14.13 -3.47 -24.83
CA CYS A 26 -13.88 -2.07 -25.22
C CYS A 26 -13.34 -1.25 -24.04
N ALA A 27 -13.91 -1.41 -22.85
CA ALA A 27 -13.46 -0.70 -21.64
C ALA A 27 -12.01 -1.10 -21.27
N LEU A 28 -11.68 -2.40 -21.36
CA LEU A 28 -10.31 -2.88 -21.12
C LEU A 28 -9.33 -2.30 -22.14
N GLY A 29 -9.71 -2.28 -23.43
CA GLY A 29 -8.89 -1.70 -24.50
C GLY A 29 -8.59 -0.22 -24.24
N LEU A 30 -9.60 0.57 -23.91
CA LEU A 30 -9.44 1.99 -23.59
C LEU A 30 -8.59 2.18 -22.30
N ALA A 31 -8.82 1.39 -21.28
CA ALA A 31 -8.03 1.47 -20.04
C ALA A 31 -6.54 1.16 -20.29
N ALA A 32 -6.24 0.15 -21.11
CA ALA A 32 -4.88 -0.19 -21.51
C ALA A 32 -4.21 0.93 -22.31
N GLN A 33 -4.93 1.54 -23.26
CA GLN A 33 -4.45 2.69 -24.03
C GLN A 33 -4.11 3.87 -23.11
N LEU A 34 -5.04 4.28 -22.23
CA LEU A 34 -4.84 5.39 -21.29
C LEU A 34 -3.70 5.10 -20.31
N ALA A 35 -3.56 3.86 -19.84
CA ALA A 35 -2.46 3.46 -18.99
C ALA A 35 -1.11 3.63 -19.69
N GLY A 36 -1.00 3.22 -20.97
CA GLY A 36 0.21 3.39 -21.77
C GLY A 36 0.56 4.85 -22.02
N GLU A 37 -0.41 5.65 -22.45
CA GLU A 37 -0.23 7.07 -22.77
C GLU A 37 0.15 7.92 -21.54
N GLN A 38 -0.37 7.59 -20.36
CA GLN A 38 -0.23 8.40 -19.15
C GLN A 38 0.76 7.80 -18.13
N MET A 39 1.37 6.66 -18.41
CA MET A 39 2.19 5.92 -17.47
C MET A 39 3.32 6.77 -16.88
N GLN A 40 4.05 7.48 -17.71
CA GLN A 40 5.19 8.30 -17.26
C GLN A 40 4.73 9.48 -16.40
N ALA A 41 3.73 10.24 -16.83
CA ALA A 41 3.20 11.38 -16.08
C ALA A 41 2.60 10.95 -14.72
N ARG A 42 1.88 9.81 -14.71
CA ARG A 42 1.34 9.24 -13.47
C ARG A 42 2.45 8.81 -12.51
N ARG A 43 3.51 8.19 -13.03
CA ARG A 43 4.67 7.80 -12.22
C ARG A 43 5.35 9.00 -11.59
N GLU A 44 5.60 10.06 -12.35
CA GLU A 44 6.21 11.30 -11.86
C GLU A 44 5.37 11.96 -10.77
N GLN A 45 4.05 12.00 -10.95
CA GLN A 45 3.14 12.53 -9.94
C GLN A 45 3.18 11.69 -8.64
N ILE A 46 3.13 10.36 -8.75
CA ILE A 46 3.20 9.47 -7.59
C ILE A 46 4.54 9.63 -6.87
N GLU A 47 5.65 9.72 -7.60
CA GLU A 47 6.97 9.92 -7.02
C GLU A 47 7.05 11.26 -6.28
N LYS A 48 6.52 12.34 -6.85
CA LYS A 48 6.44 13.65 -6.21
C LYS A 48 5.67 13.59 -4.89
N VAL A 49 4.49 12.96 -4.88
CA VAL A 49 3.67 12.77 -3.68
C VAL A 49 4.43 11.97 -2.62
N ARG A 50 5.06 10.85 -3.02
CA ARG A 50 5.88 10.02 -2.14
C ARG A 50 7.04 10.80 -1.52
N GLN A 51 7.78 11.57 -2.31
CA GLN A 51 8.90 12.36 -1.83
C GLN A 51 8.46 13.45 -0.86
N THR A 52 7.35 14.15 -1.16
CA THR A 52 6.76 15.13 -0.25
C THR A 52 6.37 14.50 1.09
N PHE A 53 5.75 13.32 1.06
CA PHE A 53 5.41 12.58 2.27
C PHE A 53 6.66 12.23 3.10
N LEU A 54 7.71 11.69 2.48
CA LEU A 54 8.95 11.33 3.16
C LEU A 54 9.68 12.56 3.72
N GLN A 55 9.69 13.68 2.99
CA GLN A 55 10.23 14.95 3.47
C GLN A 55 9.50 15.44 4.73
N GLY A 56 8.18 15.31 4.77
CA GLY A 56 7.39 15.66 5.95
C GLY A 56 7.70 14.82 7.20
N LEU A 57 8.26 13.62 7.03
CA LEU A 57 8.66 12.74 8.14
C LEU A 57 10.10 12.96 8.63
N GLN A 58 10.91 13.82 7.98
CA GLN A 58 12.35 13.96 8.29
C GLN A 58 12.65 14.37 9.74
N ASN A 59 11.74 15.09 10.38
CA ASN A 59 11.90 15.53 11.77
C ASN A 59 11.35 14.52 12.80
N LEU A 60 10.82 13.41 12.35
CA LEU A 60 10.35 12.33 13.21
C LEU A 60 11.46 11.29 13.36
N ASP A 61 11.88 11.03 14.59
CA ASP A 61 12.88 10.01 14.87
C ASP A 61 12.30 8.58 14.82
N GLY A 62 13.18 7.59 14.60
CA GLY A 62 12.87 6.18 14.81
C GLY A 62 11.84 5.63 13.82
N TRP A 63 11.96 5.99 12.55
CA TRP A 63 11.28 5.31 11.45
C TRP A 63 12.27 4.85 10.37
N GLU A 64 11.94 3.79 9.69
CA GLU A 64 12.77 3.18 8.65
C GLU A 64 11.90 2.67 7.50
N ILE A 65 12.38 2.79 6.26
CA ILE A 65 11.72 2.20 5.08
C ILE A 65 12.07 0.70 5.03
N ASN A 66 11.06 -0.14 4.95
CA ASN A 66 11.24 -1.57 4.69
C ASN A 66 11.30 -1.80 3.18
N GLY A 67 12.49 -1.98 2.65
CA GLY A 67 12.73 -2.22 1.23
C GLY A 67 13.81 -1.35 0.63
N PRO A 68 14.01 -1.43 -0.68
CA PRO A 68 15.01 -0.64 -1.38
C PRO A 68 14.62 0.84 -1.39
N THR A 69 15.63 1.70 -1.27
CA THR A 69 15.47 3.16 -1.30
C THR A 69 15.95 3.77 -2.62
N ALA A 70 16.71 3.01 -3.43
CA ALA A 70 17.15 3.46 -4.75
C ALA A 70 15.96 3.48 -5.73
N GLU A 71 15.71 4.60 -6.39
CA GLU A 71 14.55 4.86 -7.25
C GLU A 71 14.26 3.77 -8.30
N ALA A 72 15.30 3.19 -8.88
CA ALA A 72 15.16 2.14 -9.89
C ALA A 72 14.72 0.78 -9.32
N ALA A 73 14.69 0.61 -7.98
CA ALA A 73 14.48 -0.68 -7.33
C ALA A 73 13.12 -0.83 -6.64
N TYR A 74 12.24 0.18 -6.72
CA TYR A 74 10.91 0.13 -6.12
C TYR A 74 9.80 0.67 -7.03
N LEU A 75 8.57 0.30 -6.72
CA LEU A 75 7.37 0.91 -7.29
C LEU A 75 6.98 2.12 -6.41
N PRO A 76 6.85 3.33 -6.96
CA PRO A 76 6.64 4.55 -6.15
C PRO A 76 5.29 4.58 -5.44
N ASN A 77 4.32 3.82 -5.91
CA ASN A 77 2.96 3.77 -5.36
C ASN A 77 2.82 2.94 -4.08
N ILE A 78 3.86 2.22 -3.65
CA ILE A 78 3.84 1.41 -2.43
C ILE A 78 5.04 1.78 -1.57
N LEU A 79 4.77 2.09 -0.30
CA LEU A 79 5.78 2.41 0.70
C LEU A 79 5.45 1.67 1.99
N ASN A 80 6.39 0.92 2.52
CA ASN A 80 6.24 0.29 3.82
C ASN A 80 7.23 0.93 4.79
N ILE A 81 6.72 1.44 5.93
CA ILE A 81 7.53 2.11 6.95
C ILE A 81 7.34 1.41 8.29
N TYR A 82 8.46 1.13 8.93
CA TYR A 82 8.52 0.73 10.34
C TYR A 82 8.63 1.96 11.24
N PHE A 83 7.83 2.01 12.29
CA PHE A 83 7.89 3.01 13.35
C PHE A 83 8.33 2.32 14.66
N ALA A 84 9.55 2.61 15.11
CA ALA A 84 10.12 2.00 16.31
C ALA A 84 9.29 2.33 17.57
N GLY A 85 9.05 1.33 18.41
CA GLY A 85 8.31 1.49 19.65
C GLY A 85 6.80 1.66 19.51
N VAL A 86 6.25 1.48 18.30
CA VAL A 86 4.81 1.60 18.01
C VAL A 86 4.25 0.26 17.58
N LYS A 87 3.01 -0.04 17.94
CA LYS A 87 2.24 -1.14 17.36
C LYS A 87 1.41 -0.61 16.20
N SER A 88 1.62 -1.19 15.01
CA SER A 88 0.97 -0.73 13.78
C SER A 88 -0.56 -0.76 13.85
N GLU A 89 -1.16 -1.74 14.55
CA GLU A 89 -2.62 -1.82 14.72
C GLU A 89 -3.18 -0.60 15.48
N ILE A 90 -2.49 -0.16 16.54
CA ILE A 90 -2.93 1.00 17.32
C ILE A 90 -2.75 2.28 16.49
N LEU A 91 -1.59 2.44 15.86
CA LEU A 91 -1.32 3.61 15.03
C LEU A 91 -2.30 3.68 13.84
N LEU A 92 -2.62 2.55 13.20
CA LEU A 92 -3.59 2.49 12.10
C LEU A 92 -4.94 3.07 12.52
N HIS A 93 -5.48 2.66 13.67
CA HIS A 93 -6.76 3.17 14.16
C HIS A 93 -6.73 4.67 14.51
N LEU A 94 -5.61 5.15 15.09
CA LEU A 94 -5.45 6.58 15.34
C LEU A 94 -5.41 7.39 14.03
N LEU A 95 -4.68 6.90 13.03
CA LEU A 95 -4.62 7.54 11.71
C LEU A 95 -5.98 7.54 11.00
N GLU A 96 -6.74 6.46 11.14
CA GLU A 96 -8.09 6.34 10.58
C GLU A 96 -9.04 7.40 11.18
N THR A 97 -8.95 7.69 12.48
CA THR A 97 -9.76 8.76 13.11
C THR A 97 -9.44 10.16 12.56
N GLU A 98 -8.21 10.35 12.08
CA GLU A 98 -7.77 11.59 11.42
C GLU A 98 -8.05 11.59 9.89
N GLY A 99 -8.71 10.55 9.38
CA GLY A 99 -9.05 10.40 7.96
C GLY A 99 -7.90 9.91 7.08
N LEU A 100 -6.80 9.42 7.67
CA LEU A 100 -5.68 8.83 6.95
C LEU A 100 -5.79 7.30 6.92
N LEU A 101 -6.15 6.77 5.75
CA LEU A 101 -6.32 5.33 5.54
C LEU A 101 -4.98 4.69 5.14
N VAL A 102 -4.52 3.75 5.95
CA VAL A 102 -3.29 2.98 5.75
C VAL A 102 -3.56 1.49 5.96
N ALA A 103 -2.58 0.63 5.72
CA ALA A 103 -2.72 -0.80 5.96
C ALA A 103 -1.62 -1.33 6.89
N ALA A 104 -2.00 -2.16 7.85
CA ALA A 104 -1.09 -2.92 8.69
C ALA A 104 -1.15 -4.41 8.30
N GLY A 105 0.02 -5.05 8.18
CA GLY A 105 0.11 -6.49 7.90
C GLY A 105 -0.56 -6.92 6.59
N SER A 106 -1.09 -8.15 6.57
CA SER A 106 -1.97 -8.64 5.52
C SER A 106 -3.41 -8.61 6.04
N ALA A 107 -4.26 -7.77 5.45
CA ALA A 107 -5.68 -7.64 5.82
C ALA A 107 -6.44 -8.99 5.78
N CYS A 108 -5.95 -9.97 5.05
CA CYS A 108 -6.52 -11.31 4.95
C CYS A 108 -6.07 -12.28 6.06
N ALA A 109 -5.12 -11.90 6.92
CA ALA A 109 -4.57 -12.80 7.95
C ALA A 109 -5.32 -12.74 9.28
N ASN A 110 -6.39 -11.94 9.40
CA ASN A 110 -7.16 -11.76 10.65
C ASN A 110 -7.78 -13.04 11.22
N ASN A 111 -7.75 -14.17 10.51
CA ASN A 111 -8.28 -15.45 11.00
C ASN A 111 -7.24 -16.42 11.56
N HIS A 112 -5.96 -16.07 11.61
CA HIS A 112 -4.92 -16.93 12.17
C HIS A 112 -4.17 -16.24 13.30
N LYS A 113 -3.91 -16.98 14.40
CA LYS A 113 -3.18 -16.51 15.60
C LYS A 113 -1.74 -16.01 15.32
N ASP A 114 -1.22 -16.20 14.10
CA ASP A 114 0.07 -15.69 13.62
C ASP A 114 -0.13 -14.79 12.37
N SER A 115 -0.78 -13.64 12.57
CA SER A 115 -1.15 -12.72 11.47
C SER A 115 -0.01 -11.83 10.95
N LEU A 116 1.25 -12.21 11.17
CA LEU A 116 2.40 -11.44 10.68
C LEU A 116 2.48 -11.47 9.15
N SER A 117 2.80 -10.33 8.54
CA SER A 117 2.99 -10.22 7.09
C SER A 117 4.00 -11.24 6.57
N HIS A 118 3.56 -12.15 5.70
CA HIS A 118 4.42 -13.14 5.07
C HIS A 118 5.49 -12.49 4.17
N VAL A 119 5.19 -11.31 3.57
CA VAL A 119 6.13 -10.53 2.77
C VAL A 119 7.27 -10.01 3.64
N LEU A 120 6.95 -9.33 4.76
CA LEU A 120 7.97 -8.78 5.64
C LEU A 120 8.79 -9.88 6.34
N ARG A 121 8.17 -11.06 6.59
CA ARG A 121 8.90 -12.26 7.05
C ARG A 121 9.87 -12.79 6.00
N ALA A 122 9.45 -12.85 4.75
CA ALA A 122 10.33 -13.27 3.64
C ALA A 122 11.50 -12.29 3.44
N MET A 123 11.33 -11.01 3.77
CA MET A 123 12.39 -10.01 3.83
C MET A 123 13.29 -10.15 5.08
N GLN A 124 13.07 -11.15 5.91
CA GLN A 124 13.83 -11.43 7.14
C GLN A 124 13.80 -10.32 8.19
N LEU A 125 12.73 -9.52 8.21
CA LEU A 125 12.56 -8.50 9.23
C LEU A 125 12.24 -9.12 10.58
N ARG A 126 12.74 -8.50 11.67
CA ARG A 126 12.46 -8.92 13.04
C ARG A 126 10.97 -8.73 13.36
N ARG A 127 10.44 -9.56 14.25
CA ARG A 127 9.03 -9.49 14.66
C ARG A 127 8.59 -8.08 15.06
N ALA A 128 9.39 -7.39 15.87
CA ALA A 128 9.10 -6.02 16.28
C ALA A 128 9.01 -5.03 15.11
N GLN A 129 9.83 -5.20 14.06
CA GLN A 129 9.74 -4.39 12.86
C GLN A 129 8.45 -4.68 12.09
N ILE A 130 8.07 -5.95 11.98
CA ILE A 130 6.83 -6.35 11.30
C ILE A 130 5.60 -5.79 12.03
N GLU A 131 5.56 -5.94 13.37
CA GLU A 131 4.45 -5.46 14.22
C GLU A 131 4.35 -3.92 14.28
N GLY A 132 5.44 -3.20 13.99
CA GLY A 132 5.47 -1.73 13.96
C GLY A 132 5.39 -1.13 12.55
N SER A 133 5.07 -1.94 11.54
CA SER A 133 5.11 -1.51 10.13
C SER A 133 3.74 -1.19 9.57
N LEU A 134 3.64 -0.06 8.86
CA LEU A 134 2.48 0.34 8.08
C LEU A 134 2.81 0.43 6.59
N ARG A 135 1.84 0.09 5.75
CA ARG A 135 1.90 0.25 4.30
C ARG A 135 1.09 1.45 3.86
N PHE A 136 1.75 2.36 3.18
CA PHE A 136 1.16 3.51 2.51
C PHE A 136 1.03 3.20 1.03
N SER A 137 -0.08 3.61 0.42
CA SER A 137 -0.35 3.43 -1.00
C SER A 137 -0.67 4.78 -1.61
N PHE A 138 0.05 5.14 -2.66
CA PHE A 138 -0.10 6.40 -3.38
C PHE A 138 -0.68 6.16 -4.77
N SER A 139 -1.42 7.13 -5.28
CA SER A 139 -1.91 7.14 -6.65
C SER A 139 -1.59 8.48 -7.32
N HIS A 140 -1.75 8.54 -8.63
CA HIS A 140 -1.63 9.78 -9.38
C HIS A 140 -2.74 10.81 -9.08
N LEU A 141 -3.77 10.39 -8.34
CA LEU A 141 -4.86 11.26 -7.89
C LEU A 141 -4.54 11.98 -6.58
N ASN A 142 -3.52 11.50 -5.84
CA ASN A 142 -3.11 12.17 -4.62
C ASN A 142 -2.35 13.47 -4.93
N THR A 143 -2.47 14.44 -4.02
CA THR A 143 -1.80 15.73 -4.11
C THR A 143 -0.61 15.82 -3.14
N THR A 144 0.25 16.79 -3.34
CA THR A 144 1.36 17.08 -2.41
C THR A 144 0.85 17.60 -1.07
N GLU A 145 -0.24 18.36 -1.06
CA GLU A 145 -0.89 18.88 0.13
C GLU A 145 -1.46 17.75 1.01
N GLU A 146 -2.06 16.73 0.37
CA GLU A 146 -2.51 15.52 1.09
C GLU A 146 -1.31 14.77 1.71
N ALA A 147 -0.19 14.68 1.00
CA ALA A 147 1.02 14.03 1.48
C ALA A 147 1.64 14.79 2.67
N GLU A 148 1.70 16.12 2.62
CA GLU A 148 2.16 16.97 3.72
C GLU A 148 1.26 16.80 4.95
N ARG A 149 -0.05 16.85 4.76
CA ARG A 149 -1.02 16.64 5.84
C ARG A 149 -0.88 15.25 6.47
N ALA A 150 -0.74 14.22 5.66
CA ALA A 150 -0.55 12.85 6.15
C ALA A 150 0.73 12.72 7.00
N ALA A 151 1.84 13.31 6.56
CA ALA A 151 3.08 13.33 7.32
C ALA A 151 2.93 14.11 8.64
N GLN A 152 2.25 15.26 8.64
CA GLN A 152 1.96 16.04 9.84
C GLN A 152 1.15 15.23 10.87
N ILE A 153 0.09 14.53 10.45
CA ILE A 153 -0.72 13.68 11.30
C ILE A 153 0.17 12.60 11.95
N ILE A 154 1.02 11.93 11.18
CA ILE A 154 1.93 10.90 11.71
C ILE A 154 2.91 11.50 12.72
N CYS A 155 3.50 12.66 12.44
CA CYS A 155 4.40 13.35 13.36
C CYS A 155 3.72 13.76 14.67
N GLN A 156 2.40 14.01 14.66
CA GLN A 156 1.62 14.32 15.85
C GLN A 156 1.22 13.07 16.64
N GLN A 157 0.92 11.95 15.97
CA GLN A 157 0.38 10.75 16.62
C GLN A 157 1.48 9.80 17.15
N VAL A 158 2.63 9.71 16.46
CA VAL A 158 3.67 8.72 16.83
C VAL A 158 4.36 9.02 18.16
N PRO A 159 4.79 10.26 18.49
CA PRO A 159 5.49 10.53 19.75
C PRO A 159 4.65 10.21 21.00
N PRO A 160 3.40 10.70 21.15
CA PRO A 160 2.61 10.40 22.35
C PRO A 160 2.26 8.91 22.47
N LEU A 161 2.09 8.21 21.33
CA LEU A 161 1.85 6.78 21.33
C LEU A 161 3.06 5.99 21.88
N ARG A 162 4.28 6.40 21.53
CA ARG A 162 5.52 5.82 22.10
C ARG A 162 5.61 6.01 23.59
N GLU A 163 5.34 7.20 24.09
CA GLU A 163 5.36 7.50 25.52
C GLU A 163 4.37 6.62 26.29
N THR A 164 3.14 6.51 25.79
CA THR A 164 2.11 5.66 26.40
C THR A 164 2.50 4.19 26.44
N LEU A 165 3.14 3.66 25.40
CA LEU A 165 3.58 2.27 25.33
C LEU A 165 4.83 1.98 26.18
N HIS A 166 5.65 2.98 26.48
CA HIS A 166 6.79 2.86 27.39
C HIS A 166 6.38 2.90 28.87
N LEU A 167 5.34 3.65 29.21
CA LEU A 167 4.82 3.74 30.59
C LEU A 167 4.03 2.49 31.03
N GLY A 168 3.62 1.64 30.08
CA GLY A 168 2.91 0.39 30.33
C GLY A 168 3.80 -0.85 30.51
N ARG A 169 5.13 -0.68 30.62
CA ARG A 169 6.11 -1.73 30.92
C ARG A 169 6.68 -1.50 32.29
#